data_fcd1e961f839555ec5f39d400eb99b74
#
_entry.id   fcd1e961f839555ec5f39d400eb99b74
#
_cell.length_a   1.000
_cell.length_b   1.000
_cell.length_c   1.000
_cell.angle_alpha   90.00
_cell.angle_beta   90.00
_cell.angle_gamma   90.00
#
_symmetry.space_group_name_H-M   'P 1'
#
loop_
_entity.id
_entity.type
_entity.pdbx_description
1 polymer ?
#
loop_
_entity_poly.entity_id
_entity_poly.type
_entity_poly.pdbx_seq_one_letter_code
_entity_poly.pdbx_strand_id
1 'polypeptide(L)'
;YYAAVLANDEAEYADPFFPFMGYERANLASRNAYALFGRFMSPDGAPIPSSIIDEGRDFWDDQGDRGDAAMVLYGCSRYLLAMGDRKLAQEMFWMLRWTADYTLSKKTPEGVIASDTDELEGRLPAGDANLSTSCLAYGGLLSAAALARDLGEAETARVWTAEALSLRHAIENYFGAEVSGYHTYHYYDGNTTLRSWICIPLTMDIFDRQEGTTDALLSDRLFRDDGVLSVEGDAAFWDRSTLYAFRGILRAGGSDRVYPFIRRYVTQRLRGAHVPYAVEAFPEGDQRHLSAESALFARVITEGLCGITPAGLRRLELRSAVPKALGWVTLRDIRAGGGSFDLAITRQSGGHTVVITADGRQTERFIPLGEAYVWER
;
A
#
# COMPACT_ATOMS: atom_id res chain seq x y z
N TYR A 1 -3.00 -13.05 14.37
CA TYR A 1 -1.71 -13.73 14.37
C TYR A 1 -1.85 -15.13 14.95
N TYR A 2 -1.66 -16.12 14.13
CA TYR A 2 -1.30 -17.44 14.63
C TYR A 2 0.06 -17.33 15.28
N ALA A 3 0.19 -17.85 16.50
CA ALA A 3 1.42 -17.74 17.29
C ALA A 3 2.67 -18.38 16.65
N ALA A 4 2.54 -19.01 15.48
CA ALA A 4 3.59 -19.77 14.84
C ALA A 4 4.16 -19.16 13.55
N VAL A 5 3.45 -18.24 12.89
CA VAL A 5 3.89 -17.64 11.61
C VAL A 5 3.66 -16.14 11.64
N LEU A 6 4.69 -15.37 11.33
CA LEU A 6 4.63 -13.95 11.05
C LEU A 6 5.09 -13.73 9.61
N ALA A 7 4.19 -13.29 8.75
CA ALA A 7 4.50 -13.00 7.37
C ALA A 7 4.84 -11.50 7.19
N ASN A 8 5.82 -11.20 6.34
CA ASN A 8 6.30 -9.84 6.13
C ASN A 8 5.28 -8.97 5.38
N ASP A 9 4.38 -9.56 4.62
CA ASP A 9 3.29 -8.86 3.94
C ASP A 9 2.37 -8.08 4.90
N GLU A 10 2.19 -8.56 6.14
CA GLU A 10 1.48 -7.84 7.20
C GLU A 10 2.09 -6.46 7.48
N ALA A 11 3.41 -6.32 7.34
CA ALA A 11 4.12 -5.07 7.57
C ALA A 11 3.61 -3.93 6.68
N GLU A 12 3.15 -4.24 5.46
CA GLU A 12 2.55 -3.26 4.55
C GLU A 12 1.03 -3.35 4.51
N TYR A 13 0.43 -4.52 4.57
CA TYR A 13 -1.02 -4.67 4.37
C TYR A 13 -1.84 -4.21 5.58
N ALA A 14 -1.46 -4.63 6.78
CA ALA A 14 -2.23 -4.44 7.99
C ALA A 14 -1.67 -3.37 8.92
N ASP A 15 -0.37 -3.42 9.19
CA ASP A 15 0.24 -2.60 10.22
C ASP A 15 0.06 -1.09 10.01
N PRO A 16 0.15 -0.53 8.78
CA PRO A 16 -0.11 0.89 8.55
C PRO A 16 -1.55 1.34 8.82
N PHE A 17 -2.51 0.40 8.88
CA PHE A 17 -3.91 0.68 9.16
C PHE A 17 -4.23 0.70 10.67
N PHE A 18 -3.57 -0.10 11.49
CA PHE A 18 -3.89 -0.26 12.90
C PHE A 18 -3.83 1.05 13.73
N PRO A 19 -2.96 2.02 13.45
CA PRO A 19 -3.04 3.33 14.11
C PRO A 19 -4.41 3.99 13.99
N PHE A 20 -5.04 3.93 12.80
CA PHE A 20 -6.34 4.54 12.56
C PHE A 20 -7.47 3.97 13.41
N MET A 21 -7.37 2.71 13.79
CA MET A 21 -8.32 2.06 14.72
C MET A 21 -8.10 2.49 16.17
N GLY A 22 -6.88 2.90 16.52
CA GLY A 22 -6.48 3.20 17.89
C GLY A 22 -6.57 2.01 18.85
N TYR A 23 -6.57 0.79 18.32
CA TYR A 23 -6.63 -0.41 19.17
C TYR A 23 -5.22 -0.75 19.66
N GLU A 24 -4.99 -0.56 20.94
CA GLU A 24 -3.66 -0.64 21.55
C GLU A 24 -2.96 -1.99 21.34
N ARG A 25 -3.72 -3.10 21.44
CA ARG A 25 -3.15 -4.45 21.24
C ARG A 25 -2.70 -4.70 19.81
N ALA A 26 -3.43 -4.18 18.81
CA ALA A 26 -3.01 -4.27 17.42
C ALA A 26 -1.73 -3.47 17.19
N ASN A 27 -1.67 -2.24 17.71
CA ASN A 27 -0.46 -1.42 17.61
C ASN A 27 0.73 -2.01 18.35
N LEU A 28 0.52 -2.70 19.48
CA LEU A 28 1.58 -3.45 20.17
C LEU A 28 2.05 -4.63 19.32
N ALA A 29 1.12 -5.36 18.69
CA ALA A 29 1.45 -6.47 17.79
C ALA A 29 2.30 -5.98 16.61
N SER A 30 1.93 -4.87 15.97
CA SER A 30 2.71 -4.25 14.89
C SER A 30 4.14 -3.90 15.32
N ARG A 31 4.28 -3.23 16.47
CA ARG A 31 5.61 -2.91 17.01
C ARG A 31 6.47 -4.15 17.26
N ASN A 32 5.86 -5.19 17.80
CA ASN A 32 6.56 -6.46 18.05
C ASN A 32 6.94 -7.15 16.73
N ALA A 33 6.08 -7.10 15.71
CA ALA A 33 6.36 -7.63 14.40
C ALA A 33 7.57 -6.94 13.75
N TYR A 34 7.58 -5.60 13.69
CA TYR A 34 8.72 -4.86 13.18
C TYR A 34 10.00 -5.14 14.01
N ALA A 35 9.90 -5.17 15.34
CA ALA A 35 11.06 -5.47 16.19
C ALA A 35 11.60 -6.89 15.94
N LEU A 36 10.73 -7.85 15.59
CA LEU A 36 11.16 -9.20 15.25
C LEU A 36 11.90 -9.23 13.92
N PHE A 37 11.36 -8.60 12.87
CA PHE A 37 12.08 -8.44 11.60
C PHE A 37 13.41 -7.69 11.77
N GLY A 38 13.45 -6.72 12.67
CA GLY A 38 14.66 -6.00 13.02
C GLY A 38 15.83 -6.88 13.50
N ARG A 39 15.56 -8.06 14.06
CA ARG A 39 16.61 -9.01 14.46
C ARG A 39 17.37 -9.60 13.28
N PHE A 40 16.79 -9.57 12.10
CA PHE A 40 17.40 -10.08 10.86
C PHE A 40 18.07 -8.94 10.04
N MET A 41 17.95 -7.70 10.48
CA MET A 41 18.60 -6.54 9.85
C MET A 41 20.07 -6.49 10.27
N SER A 42 20.91 -7.27 9.59
CA SER A 42 22.30 -7.42 9.95
C SER A 42 23.22 -6.50 9.12
N PRO A 43 24.42 -6.14 9.62
CA PRO A 43 25.37 -5.30 8.91
C PRO A 43 25.95 -5.91 7.63
N ASP A 44 25.89 -7.22 7.46
CA ASP A 44 26.37 -7.93 6.27
C ASP A 44 25.38 -7.85 5.09
N GLY A 45 24.19 -7.26 5.31
CA GLY A 45 23.21 -7.02 4.25
C GLY A 45 22.55 -8.29 3.74
N ALA A 46 22.38 -9.30 4.58
CA ALA A 46 21.55 -10.45 4.22
C ALA A 46 20.08 -10.02 4.09
N PRO A 47 19.30 -10.63 3.18
CA PRO A 47 17.88 -10.33 3.07
C PRO A 47 17.14 -10.67 4.36
N ILE A 48 16.14 -9.88 4.70
CA ILE A 48 15.24 -10.21 5.81
C ILE A 48 14.28 -11.31 5.34
N PRO A 49 13.85 -12.22 6.23
CA PRO A 49 12.95 -13.32 5.84
C PRO A 49 11.56 -12.80 5.50
N SER A 50 10.93 -13.42 4.50
CA SER A 50 9.53 -13.14 4.13
C SER A 50 8.55 -13.63 5.18
N SER A 51 8.89 -14.68 5.92
CA SER A 51 8.10 -15.13 7.07
C SER A 51 8.97 -15.78 8.13
N ILE A 52 8.52 -15.68 9.37
CA ILE A 52 9.22 -16.21 10.54
C ILE A 52 8.33 -17.25 11.19
N ILE A 53 8.86 -18.49 11.30
CA ILE A 53 8.21 -19.62 11.98
C ILE A 53 9.13 -20.09 13.10
N ASP A 54 8.57 -20.49 14.23
CA ASP A 54 9.32 -21.12 15.33
C ASP A 54 10.61 -20.38 15.69
N GLU A 55 10.49 -19.11 16.05
CA GLU A 55 11.61 -18.28 16.54
C GLU A 55 12.73 -18.01 15.50
N GLY A 56 12.43 -17.97 14.23
CA GLY A 56 13.37 -17.44 13.25
C GLY A 56 13.73 -18.35 12.10
N ARG A 57 12.96 -19.36 11.85
CA ARG A 57 13.05 -20.10 10.58
C ARG A 57 12.28 -19.36 9.51
N ASP A 58 12.92 -19.14 8.37
CA ASP A 58 12.23 -18.68 7.19
C ASP A 58 11.42 -19.84 6.58
N PHE A 59 10.18 -19.54 6.23
CA PHE A 59 9.30 -20.50 5.55
C PHE A 59 9.62 -20.61 4.04
N TRP A 60 10.31 -19.60 3.49
CA TRP A 60 10.58 -19.43 2.08
C TRP A 60 12.08 -19.41 1.77
N ASP A 61 12.89 -20.16 2.52
CA ASP A 61 14.36 -20.19 2.43
C ASP A 61 14.92 -20.32 1.00
N ASP A 62 14.19 -20.97 0.10
CA ASP A 62 14.60 -21.23 -1.28
C ASP A 62 14.19 -20.13 -2.28
N GLN A 63 13.48 -19.10 -1.82
CA GLN A 63 12.93 -18.06 -2.69
C GLN A 63 13.85 -16.83 -2.84
N GLY A 64 14.94 -16.77 -2.09
CA GLY A 64 15.87 -15.63 -2.10
C GLY A 64 15.28 -14.33 -1.55
N ASP A 65 15.73 -13.20 -2.10
CA ASP A 65 15.21 -11.88 -1.76
C ASP A 65 13.88 -11.62 -2.50
N ARG A 66 12.82 -11.40 -1.74
CA ARG A 66 11.46 -11.21 -2.26
C ARG A 66 11.01 -9.74 -2.23
N GLY A 67 11.94 -8.79 -2.02
CA GLY A 67 11.61 -7.37 -1.88
C GLY A 67 11.11 -6.97 -0.50
N ASP A 68 11.29 -7.82 0.49
CA ASP A 68 10.80 -7.66 1.86
C ASP A 68 11.28 -6.37 2.53
N ALA A 69 12.53 -5.97 2.26
CA ALA A 69 13.06 -4.73 2.81
C ALA A 69 12.30 -3.49 2.30
N ALA A 70 11.90 -3.47 1.02
CA ALA A 70 11.09 -2.39 0.45
C ALA A 70 9.68 -2.38 1.07
N MET A 71 9.11 -3.55 1.34
CA MET A 71 7.82 -3.70 1.99
C MET A 71 7.85 -3.18 3.43
N VAL A 72 8.86 -3.56 4.23
CA VAL A 72 9.04 -3.04 5.59
C VAL A 72 9.32 -1.54 5.57
N LEU A 73 10.14 -1.03 4.64
CA LEU A 73 10.43 0.40 4.51
C LEU A 73 9.13 1.21 4.33
N TYR A 74 8.27 0.77 3.41
CA TYR A 74 6.99 1.45 3.15
C TYR A 74 6.02 1.29 4.31
N GLY A 75 5.79 0.08 4.78
CA GLY A 75 4.83 -0.21 5.83
C GLY A 75 5.20 0.44 7.17
N CYS A 76 6.44 0.25 7.63
CA CYS A 76 6.92 0.80 8.89
C CYS A 76 6.93 2.33 8.89
N SER A 77 7.41 2.97 7.81
CA SER A 77 7.40 4.45 7.74
C SER A 77 5.98 5.02 7.79
N ARG A 78 5.03 4.41 7.09
CA ARG A 78 3.61 4.81 7.13
C ARG A 78 2.96 4.56 8.49
N TYR A 79 3.28 3.43 9.12
CA TYR A 79 2.84 3.12 10.48
C TYR A 79 3.30 4.21 11.47
N LEU A 80 4.58 4.55 11.46
CA LEU A 80 5.16 5.56 12.36
C LEU A 80 4.58 6.96 12.11
N LEU A 81 4.37 7.35 10.86
CA LEU A 81 3.72 8.60 10.51
C LEU A 81 2.27 8.64 11.00
N ALA A 82 1.52 7.54 10.82
CA ALA A 82 0.14 7.44 11.28
C ALA A 82 0.05 7.48 12.81
N MET A 83 0.94 6.78 13.52
CA MET A 83 1.02 6.84 14.99
C MET A 83 1.24 8.27 15.50
N GLY A 84 2.02 9.08 14.80
CA GLY A 84 2.33 10.45 15.22
C GLY A 84 3.12 10.55 16.52
N ASP A 85 3.72 9.44 16.96
CA ASP A 85 4.56 9.35 18.17
C ASP A 85 6.03 9.56 17.81
N ARG A 86 6.54 10.75 18.15
CA ARG A 86 7.94 11.14 17.86
C ARG A 86 8.95 10.22 18.56
N LYS A 87 8.66 9.79 19.79
CA LYS A 87 9.58 8.95 20.55
C LYS A 87 9.67 7.56 19.91
N LEU A 88 8.54 6.95 19.60
CA LEU A 88 8.49 5.68 18.89
C LEU A 88 9.20 5.78 17.53
N ALA A 89 8.96 6.86 16.80
CA ALA A 89 9.61 7.11 15.52
C ALA A 89 11.14 7.17 15.65
N GLN A 90 11.66 7.85 16.68
CA GLN A 90 13.10 7.90 16.96
C GLN A 90 13.68 6.53 17.32
N GLU A 91 12.96 5.76 18.14
CA GLU A 91 13.38 4.41 18.56
C GLU A 91 13.48 3.44 17.37
N MET A 92 12.60 3.56 16.38
CA MET A 92 12.53 2.67 15.22
C MET A 92 13.24 3.21 13.97
N PHE A 93 13.74 4.43 13.97
CA PHE A 93 14.30 5.08 12.78
C PHE A 93 15.50 4.33 12.17
N TRP A 94 16.28 3.63 12.97
CA TRP A 94 17.39 2.81 12.50
C TRP A 94 16.96 1.70 11.54
N MET A 95 15.74 1.14 11.73
CA MET A 95 15.17 0.13 10.82
C MET A 95 14.90 0.72 9.44
N LEU A 96 14.37 1.96 9.40
CA LEU A 96 14.15 2.65 8.13
C LEU A 96 15.47 2.98 7.42
N ARG A 97 16.52 3.32 8.17
CA ARG A 97 17.86 3.49 7.58
C ARG A 97 18.36 2.18 6.99
N TRP A 98 18.31 1.11 7.75
CA TRP A 98 18.77 -0.20 7.29
C TRP A 98 18.00 -0.66 6.03
N THR A 99 16.66 -0.61 6.07
CA THR A 99 15.82 -1.05 4.94
C THR A 99 15.99 -0.16 3.71
N ALA A 100 16.17 1.15 3.88
CA ALA A 100 16.47 2.05 2.77
C ALA A 100 17.85 1.76 2.15
N ASP A 101 18.89 1.60 2.97
CA ASP A 101 20.25 1.30 2.51
C ASP A 101 20.30 -0.07 1.81
N TYR A 102 19.67 -1.09 2.38
CA TYR A 102 19.55 -2.41 1.77
C TYR A 102 18.84 -2.32 0.41
N THR A 103 17.66 -1.72 0.37
CA THR A 103 16.87 -1.58 -0.87
C THR A 103 17.65 -0.82 -1.95
N LEU A 104 18.32 0.27 -1.60
CA LEU A 104 19.13 1.05 -2.54
C LEU A 104 20.38 0.28 -3.02
N SER A 105 20.92 -0.63 -2.20
CA SER A 105 22.03 -1.50 -2.62
C SER A 105 21.66 -2.50 -3.73
N LYS A 106 20.34 -2.76 -3.90
CA LYS A 106 19.79 -3.63 -4.95
C LYS A 106 19.45 -2.88 -6.25
N LYS A 107 19.81 -1.62 -6.35
CA LYS A 107 19.54 -0.81 -7.55
C LYS A 107 20.28 -1.35 -8.77
N THR A 108 19.53 -1.63 -9.84
CA THR A 108 20.10 -2.10 -11.11
C THR A 108 20.74 -0.96 -11.89
N PRO A 109 21.49 -1.24 -12.98
CA PRO A 109 22.00 -0.20 -13.88
C PRO A 109 20.89 0.67 -14.48
N GLU A 110 19.69 0.13 -14.68
CA GLU A 110 18.51 0.84 -15.18
C GLU A 110 17.85 1.70 -14.11
N GLY A 111 18.26 1.53 -12.85
CA GLY A 111 17.82 2.33 -11.72
C GLY A 111 16.59 1.80 -10.98
N VAL A 112 16.06 0.63 -11.35
CA VAL A 112 14.99 -0.08 -10.63
C VAL A 112 15.57 -1.00 -9.56
N ILE A 113 14.73 -1.60 -8.73
CA ILE A 113 15.17 -2.44 -7.61
C ILE A 113 15.10 -3.92 -8.01
N ALA A 114 16.23 -4.61 -7.92
CA ALA A 114 16.32 -6.05 -8.15
C ALA A 114 15.77 -6.84 -6.94
N SER A 115 15.20 -8.01 -7.24
CA SER A 115 14.78 -9.02 -6.27
C SER A 115 14.70 -10.37 -6.97
N ASP A 116 14.92 -11.47 -6.23
CA ASP A 116 14.89 -12.82 -6.82
C ASP A 116 13.46 -13.25 -7.18
N THR A 117 12.48 -12.81 -6.40
CA THR A 117 11.05 -13.02 -6.63
C THR A 117 10.25 -11.86 -6.02
N ASP A 118 8.99 -12.02 -5.72
CA ASP A 118 8.18 -11.01 -5.01
C ASP A 118 7.34 -11.61 -3.88
N GLU A 119 7.12 -10.82 -2.83
CA GLU A 119 6.29 -11.20 -1.69
C GLU A 119 4.78 -11.12 -2.01
N LEU A 120 4.39 -10.30 -2.97
CA LEU A 120 2.98 -10.05 -3.25
C LEU A 120 2.30 -11.24 -3.93
N GLU A 121 3.00 -11.98 -4.78
CA GLU A 121 2.44 -13.08 -5.56
C GLU A 121 3.20 -14.40 -5.35
N GLY A 122 4.53 -14.41 -5.46
CA GLY A 122 5.42 -15.53 -5.19
C GLY A 122 5.25 -16.80 -6.06
N ARG A 123 4.16 -16.93 -6.82
CA ARG A 123 3.85 -18.13 -7.62
C ARG A 123 4.02 -17.93 -9.11
N LEU A 124 4.08 -16.69 -9.54
CA LEU A 124 4.21 -16.30 -10.94
C LEU A 124 5.59 -15.70 -11.16
N PRO A 125 6.16 -15.77 -12.38
CA PRO A 125 7.44 -15.17 -12.67
C PRO A 125 7.48 -13.67 -12.32
N ALA A 126 8.57 -13.23 -11.70
CA ALA A 126 8.79 -11.85 -11.27
C ALA A 126 9.97 -11.16 -11.99
N GLY A 127 10.78 -11.91 -12.75
CA GLY A 127 12.00 -11.40 -13.39
C GLY A 127 13.08 -11.05 -12.38
N ASP A 128 14.17 -10.45 -12.84
CA ASP A 128 15.30 -10.00 -12.01
C ASP A 128 14.99 -8.68 -11.27
N ALA A 129 13.97 -7.96 -11.73
CA ALA A 129 13.41 -6.78 -11.10
C ALA A 129 11.90 -6.72 -11.43
N ASN A 130 11.08 -6.42 -10.45
CA ASN A 130 9.64 -6.35 -10.62
C ASN A 130 9.06 -4.99 -10.22
N LEU A 131 7.89 -4.70 -10.79
CA LEU A 131 7.17 -3.45 -10.61
C LEU A 131 6.80 -3.21 -9.15
N SER A 132 6.37 -4.26 -8.43
CA SER A 132 5.92 -4.15 -7.04
C SER A 132 7.05 -3.74 -6.11
N THR A 133 8.18 -4.43 -6.13
CA THR A 133 9.35 -4.11 -5.29
C THR A 133 9.83 -2.68 -5.54
N SER A 134 9.95 -2.28 -6.82
CA SER A 134 10.39 -0.92 -7.17
C SER A 134 9.38 0.15 -6.71
N CYS A 135 8.08 -0.09 -6.85
CA CYS A 135 7.05 0.86 -6.38
C CYS A 135 6.98 0.96 -4.86
N LEU A 136 7.10 -0.16 -4.14
CA LEU A 136 7.17 -0.17 -2.67
C LEU A 136 8.40 0.58 -2.16
N ALA A 137 9.55 0.38 -2.81
CA ALA A 137 10.78 1.13 -2.52
C ALA A 137 10.57 2.65 -2.71
N TYR A 138 9.95 3.05 -3.83
CA TYR A 138 9.62 4.47 -4.11
C TYR A 138 8.73 5.07 -3.02
N GLY A 139 7.60 4.42 -2.72
CA GLY A 139 6.66 4.88 -1.69
C GLY A 139 7.28 4.89 -0.29
N GLY A 140 8.10 3.88 0.00
CA GLY A 140 8.84 3.76 1.26
C GLY A 140 9.86 4.88 1.46
N LEU A 141 10.67 5.18 0.45
CA LEU A 141 11.63 6.28 0.51
C LEU A 141 10.95 7.63 0.72
N LEU A 142 9.81 7.91 0.05
CA LEU A 142 9.06 9.15 0.26
C LEU A 142 8.48 9.25 1.67
N SER A 143 7.86 8.18 2.17
CA SER A 143 7.28 8.15 3.52
C SER A 143 8.37 8.26 4.59
N ALA A 144 9.47 7.54 4.44
CA ALA A 144 10.63 7.63 5.34
C ALA A 144 11.30 9.00 5.30
N ALA A 145 11.39 9.65 4.12
CA ALA A 145 11.90 11.01 3.99
C ALA A 145 11.01 12.04 4.72
N ALA A 146 9.68 11.87 4.66
CA ALA A 146 8.75 12.72 5.41
C ALA A 146 8.96 12.57 6.92
N LEU A 147 9.15 11.34 7.41
CA LEU A 147 9.45 11.08 8.80
C LEU A 147 10.82 11.64 9.22
N ALA A 148 11.87 11.41 8.40
CA ALA A 148 13.21 11.94 8.63
C ALA A 148 13.20 13.47 8.79
N ARG A 149 12.44 14.18 7.94
CA ARG A 149 12.27 15.63 8.03
C ARG A 149 11.69 16.05 9.38
N ASP A 150 10.65 15.36 9.82
CA ASP A 150 10.01 15.66 11.10
C ASP A 150 10.89 15.29 12.31
N LEU A 151 11.79 14.34 12.17
CA LEU A 151 12.78 14.00 13.21
C LEU A 151 13.99 14.95 13.24
N GLY A 152 14.16 15.80 12.24
CA GLY A 152 15.30 16.74 12.13
C GLY A 152 16.49 16.17 11.33
N GLU A 153 16.31 15.01 10.69
CA GLU A 153 17.30 14.32 9.86
C GLU A 153 17.28 14.88 8.42
N ALA A 154 17.57 16.18 8.29
CA ALA A 154 17.34 16.93 7.05
C ALA A 154 18.13 16.38 5.85
N GLU A 155 19.39 15.96 6.04
CA GLU A 155 20.21 15.40 4.97
C GLU A 155 19.68 14.03 4.52
N THR A 156 19.32 13.16 5.44
CA THR A 156 18.69 11.87 5.14
C THR A 156 17.39 12.08 4.35
N ALA A 157 16.56 13.01 4.78
CA ALA A 157 15.31 13.35 4.07
C ALA A 157 15.57 13.83 2.64
N ARG A 158 16.60 14.65 2.44
CA ARG A 158 17.00 15.14 1.11
C ARG A 158 17.47 14.00 0.20
N VAL A 159 18.34 13.14 0.72
CA VAL A 159 18.88 11.99 -0.03
C VAL A 159 17.76 11.03 -0.43
N TRP A 160 16.93 10.60 0.53
CA TRP A 160 15.84 9.66 0.24
C TRP A 160 14.79 10.24 -0.72
N THR A 161 14.51 11.54 -0.62
CA THR A 161 13.63 12.22 -1.60
C THR A 161 14.24 12.19 -3.01
N ALA A 162 15.54 12.47 -3.14
CA ALA A 162 16.21 12.44 -4.44
C ALA A 162 16.25 11.03 -5.04
N GLU A 163 16.54 10.00 -4.23
CA GLU A 163 16.53 8.60 -4.67
C GLU A 163 15.11 8.16 -5.09
N ALA A 164 14.07 8.53 -4.34
CA ALA A 164 12.69 8.26 -4.71
C ALA A 164 12.33 8.88 -6.07
N LEU A 165 12.69 10.14 -6.31
CA LEU A 165 12.42 10.80 -7.59
C LEU A 165 13.18 10.15 -8.75
N SER A 166 14.43 9.75 -8.53
CA SER A 166 15.22 8.98 -9.51
C SER A 166 14.55 7.64 -9.81
N LEU A 167 14.14 6.92 -8.78
CA LEU A 167 13.45 5.63 -8.91
C LEU A 167 12.11 5.75 -9.66
N ARG A 168 11.35 6.81 -9.42
CA ARG A 168 10.11 7.05 -10.17
C ARG A 168 10.36 7.15 -11.67
N HIS A 169 11.39 7.87 -12.09
CA HIS A 169 11.77 7.95 -13.50
C HIS A 169 12.21 6.58 -14.05
N ALA A 170 12.96 5.83 -13.26
CA ALA A 170 13.38 4.48 -13.64
C ALA A 170 12.18 3.53 -13.79
N ILE A 171 11.20 3.58 -12.88
CA ILE A 171 9.96 2.79 -12.94
C ILE A 171 9.23 3.07 -14.25
N GLU A 172 9.03 4.34 -14.62
CA GLU A 172 8.34 4.71 -15.84
C GLU A 172 9.11 4.27 -17.11
N ASN A 173 10.42 4.40 -17.12
CA ASN A 173 11.25 4.04 -18.27
C ASN A 173 11.40 2.52 -18.43
N TYR A 174 11.49 1.77 -17.34
CA TYR A 174 11.75 0.34 -17.36
C TYR A 174 10.48 -0.49 -17.49
N PHE A 175 9.42 -0.16 -16.70
CA PHE A 175 8.18 -0.94 -16.66
C PHE A 175 7.07 -0.35 -17.53
N GLY A 176 7.14 0.92 -17.94
CA GLY A 176 6.13 1.55 -18.77
C GLY A 176 6.04 0.90 -20.14
N ALA A 177 4.87 0.34 -20.49
CA ALA A 177 4.68 -0.45 -21.70
C ALA A 177 3.26 -0.37 -22.25
N GLU A 178 3.07 -0.90 -23.46
CA GLU A 178 1.78 -1.33 -23.96
C GLU A 178 1.66 -2.83 -23.78
N VAL A 179 0.70 -3.27 -22.96
CA VAL A 179 0.46 -4.68 -22.66
C VAL A 179 -0.98 -5.03 -23.03
N SER A 180 -1.16 -6.02 -23.87
CA SER A 180 -2.48 -6.48 -24.35
C SER A 180 -3.38 -5.36 -24.91
N GLY A 181 -2.75 -4.32 -25.48
CA GLY A 181 -3.44 -3.16 -26.06
C GLY A 181 -3.78 -2.03 -25.06
N TYR A 182 -3.23 -2.08 -23.85
CA TYR A 182 -3.39 -1.04 -22.83
C TYR A 182 -2.07 -0.32 -22.58
N HIS A 183 -2.09 1.00 -22.54
CA HIS A 183 -0.96 1.83 -22.15
C HIS A 183 -0.79 1.81 -20.64
N THR A 184 -0.04 0.81 -20.14
CA THR A 184 0.10 0.49 -18.72
C THR A 184 1.55 0.10 -18.38
N TYR A 185 1.75 -0.92 -17.59
CA TYR A 185 3.06 -1.42 -17.19
C TYR A 185 3.16 -2.92 -17.47
N HIS A 186 4.33 -3.40 -17.87
CA HIS A 186 4.65 -4.81 -17.69
C HIS A 186 5.15 -5.07 -16.26
N TYR A 187 4.99 -6.27 -15.77
CA TYR A 187 5.32 -6.57 -14.39
C TYR A 187 6.84 -6.74 -14.18
N TYR A 188 7.54 -7.28 -15.19
CA TYR A 188 8.99 -7.43 -15.28
C TYR A 188 9.40 -7.37 -16.76
N ASP A 189 10.69 -7.20 -17.04
CA ASP A 189 11.19 -7.17 -18.43
C ASP A 189 10.89 -8.46 -19.18
N GLY A 190 10.28 -8.35 -20.36
CA GLY A 190 9.82 -9.48 -21.17
C GLY A 190 8.43 -10.02 -20.79
N ASN A 191 7.75 -9.49 -19.75
CA ASN A 191 6.38 -9.85 -19.48
C ASN A 191 5.43 -9.22 -20.51
N THR A 192 4.66 -10.06 -21.20
CA THR A 192 3.74 -9.66 -22.29
C THR A 192 2.26 -9.79 -21.95
N THR A 193 1.94 -10.28 -20.76
CA THR A 193 0.57 -10.52 -20.28
C THR A 193 0.20 -9.54 -19.17
N LEU A 194 -1.06 -9.17 -19.09
CA LEU A 194 -1.55 -8.31 -17.99
C LEU A 194 -1.45 -9.06 -16.66
N ARG A 195 -0.92 -8.39 -15.65
CA ARG A 195 -0.84 -8.84 -14.26
C ARG A 195 -1.68 -7.92 -13.38
N SER A 196 -2.32 -8.46 -12.34
CA SER A 196 -3.07 -7.65 -11.37
C SER A 196 -2.23 -6.55 -10.73
N TRP A 197 -0.96 -6.82 -10.50
CA TRP A 197 -0.04 -5.92 -9.79
C TRP A 197 0.39 -4.67 -10.55
N ILE A 198 -0.09 -4.47 -11.79
CA ILE A 198 -0.02 -3.16 -12.45
C ILE A 198 -0.79 -2.06 -11.67
N CYS A 199 -1.59 -2.44 -10.67
CA CYS A 199 -2.27 -1.51 -9.76
C CYS A 199 -1.32 -0.81 -8.76
N ILE A 200 -0.14 -1.37 -8.47
CA ILE A 200 0.76 -0.84 -7.43
C ILE A 200 1.21 0.60 -7.70
N PRO A 201 1.60 1.00 -8.93
CA PRO A 201 1.91 2.40 -9.23
C PRO A 201 0.81 3.36 -8.78
N LEU A 202 -0.47 3.02 -9.03
CA LEU A 202 -1.60 3.87 -8.64
C LEU A 202 -1.71 4.04 -7.12
N THR A 203 -1.34 3.02 -6.34
CA THR A 203 -1.35 3.10 -4.86
C THR A 203 -0.20 3.94 -4.31
N MET A 204 0.84 4.16 -5.12
CA MET A 204 2.02 4.98 -4.80
C MET A 204 1.98 6.38 -5.44
N ASP A 205 0.80 6.80 -5.93
CA ASP A 205 0.59 8.09 -6.61
C ASP A 205 1.43 8.28 -7.89
N ILE A 206 1.79 7.19 -8.57
CA ILE A 206 2.37 7.20 -9.90
C ILE A 206 1.21 7.12 -10.90
N PHE A 207 0.84 8.26 -11.49
CA PHE A 207 -0.36 8.40 -12.32
C PHE A 207 -0.07 8.58 -13.81
N ASP A 208 1.19 8.42 -14.22
CA ASP A 208 1.61 8.65 -15.61
C ASP A 208 0.82 7.81 -16.62
N ARG A 209 0.41 6.59 -16.23
CA ARG A 209 -0.39 5.65 -17.05
C ARG A 209 -1.74 5.29 -16.42
N GLN A 210 -2.29 6.18 -15.59
CA GLN A 210 -3.49 5.89 -14.79
C GLN A 210 -4.70 5.46 -15.60
N GLU A 211 -4.96 6.08 -16.76
CA GLU A 211 -6.13 5.77 -17.60
C GLU A 211 -6.04 4.35 -18.16
N GLY A 212 -4.94 4.03 -18.88
CA GLY A 212 -4.75 2.72 -19.46
C GLY A 212 -4.63 1.61 -18.40
N THR A 213 -4.01 1.90 -17.26
CA THR A 213 -3.94 0.95 -16.13
C THR A 213 -5.32 0.70 -15.53
N THR A 214 -6.13 1.75 -15.34
CA THR A 214 -7.52 1.60 -14.88
C THR A 214 -8.37 0.84 -15.88
N ASP A 215 -8.22 1.11 -17.18
CA ASP A 215 -8.92 0.40 -18.23
C ASP A 215 -8.57 -1.09 -18.23
N ALA A 216 -7.28 -1.42 -18.11
CA ALA A 216 -6.81 -2.80 -18.03
C ALA A 216 -7.36 -3.54 -16.82
N LEU A 217 -7.28 -2.94 -15.63
CA LEU A 217 -7.74 -3.53 -14.36
C LEU A 217 -9.25 -3.77 -14.33
N LEU A 218 -10.05 -2.92 -14.95
CA LEU A 218 -11.51 -3.04 -14.98
C LEU A 218 -12.03 -3.75 -16.25
N SER A 219 -11.13 -4.20 -17.14
CA SER A 219 -11.50 -4.92 -18.36
C SER A 219 -11.89 -6.37 -18.08
N ASP A 220 -12.61 -6.98 -19.02
CA ASP A 220 -12.94 -8.42 -19.00
C ASP A 220 -11.70 -9.33 -19.07
N ARG A 221 -10.50 -8.78 -19.33
CA ARG A 221 -9.25 -9.53 -19.31
C ARG A 221 -8.76 -9.80 -17.89
N LEU A 222 -8.94 -8.86 -16.98
CA LEU A 222 -8.51 -8.98 -15.59
C LEU A 222 -9.67 -9.04 -14.60
N PHE A 223 -10.73 -8.25 -14.77
CA PHE A 223 -11.84 -8.27 -13.81
C PHE A 223 -12.86 -9.33 -14.22
N ARG A 224 -12.93 -10.38 -13.47
CA ARG A 224 -13.88 -11.48 -13.65
C ARG A 224 -14.67 -11.71 -12.37
N ASP A 225 -15.92 -12.16 -12.53
CA ASP A 225 -16.80 -12.43 -11.40
C ASP A 225 -16.79 -11.26 -10.40
N ASP A 226 -16.08 -11.37 -9.30
CA ASP A 226 -16.05 -10.40 -8.18
C ASP A 226 -14.65 -9.92 -7.86
N GLY A 227 -13.63 -10.22 -8.66
CA GLY A 227 -12.25 -9.86 -8.34
C GLY A 227 -11.36 -9.70 -9.55
N VAL A 228 -10.13 -9.28 -9.29
CA VAL A 228 -9.08 -9.12 -10.29
C VAL A 228 -8.27 -10.40 -10.38
N LEU A 229 -8.17 -10.98 -11.59
CA LEU A 229 -7.32 -12.13 -11.85
C LEU A 229 -5.86 -11.81 -11.59
N SER A 230 -5.08 -12.76 -11.07
CA SER A 230 -3.64 -12.64 -10.90
C SER A 230 -2.92 -12.32 -12.20
N VAL A 231 -3.35 -12.99 -13.29
CA VAL A 231 -2.87 -12.79 -14.66
C VAL A 231 -4.00 -13.01 -15.65
N GLU A 232 -4.00 -12.29 -16.77
CA GLU A 232 -5.00 -12.53 -17.82
C GLU A 232 -4.96 -13.97 -18.34
N GLY A 233 -6.14 -14.55 -18.51
CA GLY A 233 -6.29 -15.94 -18.97
C GLY A 233 -6.24 -16.99 -17.84
N ASP A 234 -5.94 -16.62 -16.61
CA ASP A 234 -6.03 -17.49 -15.45
C ASP A 234 -7.48 -17.63 -14.96
N ALA A 235 -7.70 -18.53 -14.01
CA ALA A 235 -8.96 -18.75 -13.32
C ALA A 235 -8.95 -18.21 -11.88
N ALA A 236 -7.77 -17.95 -11.31
CA ALA A 236 -7.61 -17.49 -9.93
C ALA A 236 -7.59 -15.97 -9.85
N PHE A 237 -8.31 -15.43 -8.89
CA PHE A 237 -8.20 -14.03 -8.48
C PHE A 237 -7.91 -13.94 -6.98
N TRP A 238 -7.25 -12.85 -6.61
CA TRP A 238 -6.88 -12.62 -5.23
C TRP A 238 -7.62 -11.41 -4.68
N ASP A 239 -8.20 -11.54 -3.50
CA ASP A 239 -8.79 -10.41 -2.80
C ASP A 239 -7.73 -9.34 -2.53
N ARG A 240 -6.51 -9.75 -2.23
CA ARG A 240 -5.33 -8.89 -2.06
C ARG A 240 -5.16 -7.92 -3.22
N SER A 241 -4.93 -8.43 -4.42
CA SER A 241 -4.73 -7.60 -5.61
C SER A 241 -5.98 -6.81 -6.02
N THR A 242 -7.17 -7.36 -5.79
CA THR A 242 -8.45 -6.67 -6.01
C THR A 242 -8.57 -5.43 -5.12
N LEU A 243 -8.21 -5.54 -3.85
CA LEU A 243 -8.26 -4.44 -2.89
C LEU A 243 -7.20 -3.37 -3.17
N TYR A 244 -6.01 -3.79 -3.60
CA TYR A 244 -4.99 -2.86 -4.12
C TYR A 244 -5.48 -2.10 -5.35
N ALA A 245 -6.10 -2.80 -6.32
CA ALA A 245 -6.66 -2.18 -7.51
C ALA A 245 -7.74 -1.16 -7.16
N PHE A 246 -8.67 -1.50 -6.27
CA PHE A 246 -9.70 -0.56 -5.81
C PHE A 246 -9.09 0.69 -5.17
N ARG A 247 -8.13 0.50 -4.23
CA ARG A 247 -7.44 1.61 -3.57
C ARG A 247 -6.70 2.47 -4.57
N GLY A 248 -5.95 1.87 -5.49
CA GLY A 248 -5.18 2.58 -6.50
C GLY A 248 -6.04 3.38 -7.46
N ILE A 249 -7.13 2.80 -7.99
CA ILE A 249 -8.05 3.50 -8.90
C ILE A 249 -8.77 4.67 -8.20
N LEU A 250 -9.15 4.50 -6.92
CA LEU A 250 -9.71 5.60 -6.12
C LEU A 250 -8.71 6.75 -5.98
N ARG A 251 -7.45 6.45 -5.64
CA ARG A 251 -6.38 7.46 -5.52
C ARG A 251 -6.11 8.18 -6.84
N ALA A 252 -6.20 7.48 -7.96
CA ALA A 252 -6.06 8.02 -9.31
C ALA A 252 -7.28 8.83 -9.80
N GLY A 253 -8.30 9.03 -8.94
CA GLY A 253 -9.49 9.82 -9.28
C GLY A 253 -10.59 9.03 -10.02
N GLY A 254 -10.44 7.71 -10.20
CA GLY A 254 -11.38 6.84 -10.90
C GLY A 254 -12.60 6.40 -10.07
N SER A 255 -13.02 7.18 -9.07
CA SER A 255 -14.03 6.78 -8.08
C SER A 255 -15.38 6.39 -8.69
N ASP A 256 -15.91 7.18 -9.61
CA ASP A 256 -17.20 6.89 -10.26
C ASP A 256 -17.12 5.63 -11.15
N ARG A 257 -15.92 5.30 -11.68
CA ARG A 257 -15.67 4.11 -12.51
C ARG A 257 -15.56 2.83 -11.66
N VAL A 258 -14.81 2.88 -10.56
CA VAL A 258 -14.52 1.69 -9.74
C VAL A 258 -15.63 1.37 -8.75
N TYR A 259 -16.48 2.32 -8.38
CA TYR A 259 -17.50 2.14 -7.35
C TYR A 259 -18.51 1.01 -7.63
N PRO A 260 -19.01 0.81 -8.86
CA PRO A 260 -19.87 -0.35 -9.17
C PRO A 260 -19.18 -1.69 -8.87
N PHE A 261 -17.88 -1.80 -9.13
CA PHE A 261 -17.09 -3.01 -8.86
C PHE A 261 -16.89 -3.22 -7.35
N ILE A 262 -16.58 -2.15 -6.59
CA ILE A 262 -16.52 -2.21 -5.12
C ILE A 262 -17.86 -2.68 -4.54
N ARG A 263 -18.99 -2.14 -5.01
CA ARG A 263 -20.32 -2.57 -4.56
C ARG A 263 -20.58 -4.04 -4.87
N ARG A 264 -20.22 -4.49 -6.07
CA ARG A 264 -20.34 -5.90 -6.47
C ARG A 264 -19.50 -6.79 -5.56
N TYR A 265 -18.24 -6.47 -5.35
CA TYR A 265 -17.33 -7.19 -4.43
C TYR A 265 -17.92 -7.28 -3.02
N VAL A 266 -18.34 -6.16 -2.44
CA VAL A 266 -18.95 -6.16 -1.09
C VAL A 266 -20.20 -7.03 -1.04
N THR A 267 -21.06 -6.97 -2.06
CA THR A 267 -22.33 -7.70 -2.06
C THR A 267 -22.13 -9.21 -2.26
N GLN A 268 -21.23 -9.60 -3.14
CA GLN A 268 -21.03 -10.99 -3.53
C GLN A 268 -19.99 -11.69 -2.66
N ARG A 269 -18.89 -11.00 -2.32
CA ARG A 269 -17.78 -11.59 -1.57
C ARG A 269 -17.93 -11.44 -0.06
N LEU A 270 -18.21 -10.23 0.44
CA LEU A 270 -18.27 -9.98 1.88
C LEU A 270 -19.66 -10.22 2.49
N ARG A 271 -20.73 -10.16 1.71
CA ARG A 271 -22.11 -10.32 2.17
C ARG A 271 -22.88 -11.45 1.51
N GLY A 272 -22.26 -12.17 0.59
CA GLY A 272 -22.86 -13.31 -0.13
C GLY A 272 -22.79 -14.62 0.64
N ALA A 273 -22.87 -15.72 -0.12
CA ALA A 273 -22.77 -17.09 0.43
C ALA A 273 -21.31 -17.50 0.75
N HIS A 274 -20.36 -16.69 0.37
CA HIS A 274 -18.95 -16.81 0.72
C HIS A 274 -18.71 -16.45 2.20
N VAL A 275 -17.51 -16.70 2.71
CA VAL A 275 -17.12 -16.20 4.04
C VAL A 275 -17.26 -14.68 4.12
N PRO A 276 -17.68 -14.10 5.26
CA PRO A 276 -18.01 -12.68 5.38
C PRO A 276 -16.77 -11.81 5.62
N TYR A 277 -15.65 -12.12 4.98
CA TYR A 277 -14.39 -11.38 5.07
C TYR A 277 -13.56 -11.59 3.80
N ALA A 278 -12.58 -10.73 3.57
CA ALA A 278 -11.61 -10.88 2.50
C ALA A 278 -10.68 -12.08 2.79
N VAL A 279 -10.29 -12.80 1.74
CA VAL A 279 -9.39 -13.96 1.80
C VAL A 279 -8.19 -13.70 0.91
N GLU A 280 -7.12 -14.48 1.08
CA GLU A 280 -5.92 -14.33 0.28
C GLU A 280 -6.21 -14.56 -1.20
N ALA A 281 -6.75 -15.73 -1.55
CA ALA A 281 -7.02 -16.14 -2.92
C ALA A 281 -8.36 -16.87 -3.06
N PHE A 282 -8.96 -16.82 -4.24
CA PHE A 282 -10.20 -17.48 -4.59
C PHE A 282 -10.22 -17.85 -6.09
N PRO A 283 -10.74 -19.01 -6.51
CA PRO A 283 -11.32 -20.09 -5.70
C PRO A 283 -10.29 -21.03 -5.06
N GLU A 284 -9.02 -20.82 -5.33
CA GLU A 284 -7.95 -21.64 -4.78
C GLU A 284 -7.75 -21.43 -3.26
N GLY A 285 -7.09 -22.38 -2.64
CA GLY A 285 -6.88 -22.39 -1.20
C GLY A 285 -8.14 -22.81 -0.44
N ASP A 286 -8.08 -22.70 0.85
CA ASP A 286 -9.12 -23.10 1.80
C ASP A 286 -9.92 -21.90 2.35
N GLN A 287 -9.89 -20.77 1.66
CA GLN A 287 -10.54 -19.53 2.06
C GLN A 287 -10.09 -19.03 3.45
N ARG A 288 -8.81 -19.17 3.74
CA ARG A 288 -8.25 -18.72 4.99
C ARG A 288 -8.45 -17.23 5.19
N HIS A 289 -8.91 -16.85 6.37
CA HIS A 289 -8.91 -15.47 6.80
C HIS A 289 -7.51 -15.07 7.26
N LEU A 290 -6.94 -14.09 6.57
CA LEU A 290 -5.74 -13.39 7.00
C LEU A 290 -6.12 -11.97 7.43
N SER A 291 -5.48 -11.47 8.49
CA SER A 291 -5.71 -10.09 8.96
C SER A 291 -5.33 -9.05 7.91
N ALA A 292 -4.34 -9.39 7.10
CA ALA A 292 -3.83 -8.60 6.00
C ALA A 292 -4.93 -8.11 5.04
N GLU A 293 -5.70 -9.04 4.47
CA GLU A 293 -6.72 -8.71 3.47
C GLU A 293 -7.89 -7.92 4.07
N SER A 294 -8.27 -8.23 5.32
CA SER A 294 -9.28 -7.44 6.03
C SER A 294 -8.83 -6.00 6.27
N ALA A 295 -7.56 -5.79 6.61
CA ALA A 295 -6.99 -4.45 6.74
C ALA A 295 -6.88 -3.75 5.38
N LEU A 296 -6.54 -4.45 4.30
CA LEU A 296 -6.54 -3.87 2.95
C LEU A 296 -7.93 -3.37 2.55
N PHE A 297 -9.00 -4.10 2.88
CA PHE A 297 -10.37 -3.61 2.64
C PHE A 297 -10.65 -2.31 3.42
N ALA A 298 -10.25 -2.23 4.67
CA ALA A 298 -10.39 -1.01 5.47
C ALA A 298 -9.57 0.15 4.85
N ARG A 299 -8.40 -0.13 4.30
CA ARG A 299 -7.56 0.86 3.59
C ARG A 299 -8.18 1.32 2.25
N VAL A 300 -8.99 0.50 1.59
CA VAL A 300 -9.80 0.99 0.45
C VAL A 300 -10.71 2.14 0.90
N ILE A 301 -11.26 2.07 2.12
CA ILE A 301 -12.10 3.15 2.68
C ILE A 301 -11.25 4.34 3.15
N THR A 302 -10.25 4.11 4.00
CA THR A 302 -9.47 5.20 4.62
C THR A 302 -8.55 5.89 3.62
N GLU A 303 -7.72 5.13 2.91
CA GLU A 303 -6.72 5.67 1.99
C GLU A 303 -7.27 5.89 0.58
N GLY A 304 -8.18 5.01 0.11
CA GLY A 304 -8.78 5.13 -1.21
C GLY A 304 -9.92 6.14 -1.23
N LEU A 305 -11.03 5.83 -0.57
CA LEU A 305 -12.27 6.62 -0.63
C LEU A 305 -12.14 7.97 0.08
N CYS A 306 -11.64 7.96 1.32
CA CYS A 306 -11.43 9.19 2.11
C CYS A 306 -10.12 9.89 1.74
N GLY A 307 -9.18 9.18 1.12
CA GLY A 307 -7.92 9.72 0.63
C GLY A 307 -6.93 10.13 1.72
N ILE A 308 -7.01 9.52 2.91
CA ILE A 308 -6.15 9.87 4.06
C ILE A 308 -4.75 9.31 3.83
N THR A 309 -3.74 10.19 3.80
CA THR A 309 -2.33 9.81 3.71
C THR A 309 -1.54 10.50 4.84
N PRO A 310 -0.88 9.75 5.73
CA PRO A 310 0.06 10.32 6.67
C PRO A 310 1.23 10.99 5.93
N ALA A 311 1.37 12.31 6.08
CA ALA A 311 2.37 13.13 5.39
C ALA A 311 3.42 13.73 6.34
N GLY A 312 3.26 13.48 7.63
CA GLY A 312 4.15 13.87 8.72
C GLY A 312 3.59 13.39 10.05
N LEU A 313 4.36 13.51 11.13
CA LEU A 313 3.94 13.07 12.47
C LEU A 313 2.64 13.76 12.96
N ARG A 314 2.35 14.95 12.43
CA ARG A 314 1.15 15.74 12.75
C ARG A 314 0.43 16.26 11.50
N ARG A 315 0.75 15.71 10.33
CA ARG A 315 0.19 16.14 9.04
C ARG A 315 -0.44 14.99 8.32
N LEU A 316 -1.65 15.22 7.83
CA LEU A 316 -2.37 14.32 6.94
C LEU A 316 -2.65 15.02 5.62
N GLU A 317 -2.39 14.35 4.52
CA GLU A 317 -2.90 14.74 3.21
C GLU A 317 -4.26 14.07 3.00
N LEU A 318 -5.22 14.81 2.46
CA LEU A 318 -6.57 14.35 2.14
C LEU A 318 -6.82 14.56 0.65
N ARG A 319 -6.93 13.45 -0.08
CA ARG A 319 -7.28 13.41 -1.51
C ARG A 319 -8.56 12.59 -1.68
N SER A 320 -9.68 13.19 -1.33
CA SER A 320 -10.97 12.50 -1.28
C SER A 320 -11.45 12.02 -2.64
N ALA A 321 -12.01 10.80 -2.68
CA ALA A 321 -12.50 10.12 -3.88
C ALA A 321 -13.92 9.56 -3.71
N VAL A 322 -14.80 10.29 -3.00
CA VAL A 322 -16.20 9.86 -2.79
C VAL A 322 -16.95 9.93 -4.13
N PRO A 323 -17.50 8.80 -4.64
CA PRO A 323 -18.21 8.78 -5.91
C PRO A 323 -19.59 9.45 -5.80
N LYS A 324 -20.13 9.92 -6.93
CA LYS A 324 -21.46 10.55 -6.99
C LYS A 324 -22.56 9.64 -6.44
N ALA A 325 -22.48 8.34 -6.76
CA ALA A 325 -23.51 7.36 -6.35
C ALA A 325 -23.53 7.09 -4.83
N LEU A 326 -22.45 7.37 -4.11
CA LEU A 326 -22.41 7.29 -2.65
C LEU A 326 -22.78 8.64 -2.01
N GLY A 327 -22.31 9.74 -2.57
CA GLY A 327 -22.64 11.09 -2.17
C GLY A 327 -21.88 11.60 -0.96
N TRP A 328 -21.71 10.79 0.07
CA TRP A 328 -21.03 11.19 1.31
C TRP A 328 -20.43 9.98 2.05
N VAL A 329 -19.50 10.27 2.95
CA VAL A 329 -18.92 9.32 3.90
C VAL A 329 -18.55 10.06 5.19
N THR A 330 -18.71 9.38 6.32
CA THR A 330 -18.25 9.88 7.62
C THR A 330 -17.47 8.80 8.33
N LEU A 331 -16.28 9.14 8.79
CA LEU A 331 -15.47 8.33 9.71
C LEU A 331 -15.44 9.06 11.06
N ARG A 332 -15.60 8.31 12.15
CA ARG A 332 -15.57 8.85 13.50
C ARG A 332 -14.48 8.20 14.34
N ASP A 333 -13.92 8.98 15.25
CA ASP A 333 -12.85 8.56 16.16
C ASP A 333 -11.65 7.91 15.44
N ILE A 334 -11.29 8.48 14.28
CA ILE A 334 -10.09 8.05 13.55
C ILE A 334 -8.87 8.54 14.28
N ARG A 335 -7.88 7.69 14.47
CA ARG A 335 -6.63 8.05 15.14
C ARG A 335 -5.48 8.13 14.16
N ALA A 336 -4.91 9.32 14.04
CA ALA A 336 -3.66 9.55 13.31
C ALA A 336 -3.05 10.91 13.73
N GLY A 337 -1.77 11.09 13.44
CA GLY A 337 -1.08 12.34 13.75
C GLY A 337 -1.05 12.66 15.25
N GLY A 338 -0.97 11.64 16.10
CA GLY A 338 -0.88 11.78 17.55
C GLY A 338 -2.20 12.10 18.26
N GLY A 339 -3.35 11.89 17.61
CA GLY A 339 -4.65 12.08 18.27
C GLY A 339 -5.85 11.60 17.46
N SER A 340 -7.07 11.79 17.95
CA SER A 340 -8.30 11.39 17.26
C SER A 340 -8.99 12.57 16.57
N PHE A 341 -9.74 12.27 15.51
CA PHE A 341 -10.57 13.23 14.79
C PHE A 341 -11.76 12.54 14.12
N ASP A 342 -12.79 13.30 13.83
CA ASP A 342 -13.88 12.91 12.95
C ASP A 342 -13.67 13.53 11.57
N LEU A 343 -14.04 12.79 10.54
CA LEU A 343 -13.93 13.20 9.14
C LEU A 343 -15.28 12.99 8.45
N ALA A 344 -15.85 14.06 7.90
CA ALA A 344 -17.02 13.99 7.06
C ALA A 344 -16.68 14.54 5.67
N ILE A 345 -17.03 13.79 4.62
CA ILE A 345 -16.77 14.15 3.23
C ILE A 345 -18.09 14.10 2.49
N THR A 346 -18.42 15.18 1.80
CA THR A 346 -19.61 15.27 0.95
C THR A 346 -19.21 15.58 -0.47
N ARG A 347 -19.65 14.76 -1.41
CA ARG A 347 -19.46 14.97 -2.84
C ARG A 347 -20.30 16.15 -3.32
N GLN A 348 -19.67 17.05 -4.06
CA GLN A 348 -20.31 18.21 -4.69
C GLN A 348 -19.93 18.32 -6.17
N SER A 349 -20.52 19.28 -6.86
CA SER A 349 -20.12 19.60 -8.23
C SER A 349 -18.67 20.08 -8.23
N GLY A 350 -17.79 19.39 -8.98
CA GLY A 350 -16.38 19.75 -9.13
C GLY A 350 -15.44 19.36 -7.99
N GLY A 351 -15.93 18.76 -6.88
CA GLY A 351 -15.04 18.41 -5.76
C GLY A 351 -15.74 17.77 -4.58
N HIS A 352 -15.12 17.91 -3.43
CA HIS A 352 -15.61 17.41 -2.15
C HIS A 352 -15.53 18.51 -1.08
N THR A 353 -16.59 18.68 -0.30
CA THR A 353 -16.50 19.40 0.98
C THR A 353 -16.03 18.43 2.04
N VAL A 354 -14.93 18.76 2.67
CA VAL A 354 -14.31 17.97 3.75
C VAL A 354 -14.40 18.74 5.05
N VAL A 355 -14.95 18.10 6.06
CA VAL A 355 -15.08 18.63 7.42
C VAL A 355 -14.28 17.75 8.37
N ILE A 356 -13.33 18.34 9.07
CA ILE A 356 -12.51 17.67 10.09
C ILE A 356 -12.87 18.27 11.44
N THR A 357 -13.21 17.42 12.40
CA THR A 357 -13.45 17.84 13.78
C THR A 357 -12.40 17.19 14.69
N ALA A 358 -11.55 18.00 15.29
CA ALA A 358 -10.49 17.55 16.19
C ALA A 358 -10.34 18.53 17.37
N ASP A 359 -10.13 18.03 18.57
CA ASP A 359 -9.88 18.83 19.79
C ASP A 359 -10.93 19.96 19.99
N GLY A 360 -12.22 19.64 19.68
CA GLY A 360 -13.33 20.59 19.78
C GLY A 360 -13.36 21.68 18.70
N ARG A 361 -12.48 21.64 17.72
CA ARG A 361 -12.43 22.57 16.60
C ARG A 361 -12.85 21.90 15.31
N GLN A 362 -13.52 22.67 14.46
CA GLN A 362 -13.95 22.23 13.15
C GLN A 362 -13.20 22.99 12.05
N THR A 363 -12.68 22.25 11.07
CA THR A 363 -12.09 22.79 9.86
C THR A 363 -12.89 22.31 8.67
N GLU A 364 -13.39 23.23 7.84
CA GLU A 364 -14.09 22.91 6.60
C GLU A 364 -13.27 23.36 5.39
N ARG A 365 -13.17 22.52 4.37
CA ARG A 365 -12.47 22.84 3.12
C ARG A 365 -13.20 22.20 1.92
N PHE A 366 -13.27 22.97 0.83
CA PHE A 366 -13.60 22.42 -0.47
C PHE A 366 -12.30 21.99 -1.16
N ILE A 367 -12.25 20.73 -1.60
CA ILE A 367 -11.12 20.13 -2.32
C ILE A 367 -11.60 19.81 -3.74
N PRO A 368 -11.06 20.46 -4.78
CA PRO A 368 -11.37 20.13 -6.17
C PRO A 368 -11.03 18.66 -6.49
N LEU A 369 -11.66 18.10 -7.51
CA LEU A 369 -11.36 16.73 -7.97
C LEU A 369 -9.90 16.60 -8.37
N GLY A 370 -9.24 15.55 -7.89
CA GLY A 370 -7.84 15.26 -8.17
C GLY A 370 -6.84 16.07 -7.35
N GLU A 371 -7.30 17.09 -6.59
CA GLU A 371 -6.45 17.86 -5.70
C GLU A 371 -6.39 17.26 -4.29
N ALA A 372 -5.38 17.68 -3.54
CA ALA A 372 -5.17 17.29 -2.16
C ALA A 372 -5.15 18.50 -1.23
N TYR A 373 -5.58 18.31 0.00
CA TYR A 373 -5.49 19.27 1.09
C TYR A 373 -4.61 18.70 2.20
N VAL A 374 -3.62 19.46 2.64
CA VAL A 374 -2.81 19.09 3.80
C VAL A 374 -3.42 19.72 5.06
N TRP A 375 -3.84 18.84 5.96
CA TRP A 375 -4.31 19.21 7.29
C TRP A 375 -3.19 19.00 8.30
N GLU A 376 -2.93 20.02 9.09
CA GLU A 376 -1.96 20.00 10.19
C GLU A 376 -2.71 20.13 11.52
N ARG A 377 -2.41 19.21 12.43
CA ARG A 377 -3.03 19.15 13.77
C ARG A 377 -2.34 20.03 14.78
#